data_e965392763dc7212c5ccfce6ff27f08d
#
_entry.id   e965392763dc7212c5ccfce6ff27f08d
#
_cell.length_a   1.000
_cell.length_b   1.000
_cell.length_c   1.000
_cell.angle_alpha   90.00
_cell.angle_beta   90.00
_cell.angle_gamma   90.00
#
_symmetry.space_group_name_H-M   'P 1'
#
loop_
_entity.id
_entity.type
_entity.pdbx_description
1 polymer ?
#
loop_
_entity_poly.entity_id
_entity_poly.type
_entity_poly.pdbx_seq_one_letter_code
_entity_poly.pdbx_strand_id
1 'polypeptide(L)'
;MARDGMSNLLARLRPMVDDAGTAIFSDDELQTILDTRKQRVYKERLQYEVTSTGAGAAEYTLYHSHFGNYEEGGTVYFQIADSGGLQRGTADYDVDYANGVITMAADQHGTALYLSGWSYDLSGAASECWMQRAAIVSSRYNVNLDGHNLSRAQWFEHCEKMSELYARRAIPKRVRMWNNGLFER
;
A
#
# COMPACT_ATOMS: atom_id res chain seq x y z
N MET A 1 -18.05 7.82 0.78
CA MET A 1 -17.27 8.04 2.02
C MET A 1 -16.25 6.92 2.13
N ALA A 2 -14.97 7.26 2.26
CA ALA A 2 -13.91 6.26 2.31
C ALA A 2 -14.07 5.32 3.51
N ARG A 3 -13.61 4.05 3.38
CA ARG A 3 -13.61 3.08 4.48
C ARG A 3 -12.66 3.52 5.59
N ASP A 4 -13.01 3.20 6.84
CA ASP A 4 -12.24 3.65 8.01
C ASP A 4 -10.74 3.25 7.95
N GLY A 5 -10.42 2.07 7.46
CA GLY A 5 -9.03 1.58 7.34
C GLY A 5 -8.19 2.23 6.23
N MET A 6 -8.76 3.13 5.43
CA MET A 6 -8.08 3.74 4.28
C MET A 6 -7.41 5.08 4.61
N SER A 7 -7.68 5.66 5.76
CA SER A 7 -7.26 7.04 6.10
C SER A 7 -5.75 7.26 5.94
N ASN A 8 -4.93 6.37 6.46
CA ASN A 8 -3.47 6.46 6.36
C ASN A 8 -2.95 6.24 4.94
N LEU A 9 -3.56 5.32 4.18
CA LEU A 9 -3.22 5.11 2.77
C LEU A 9 -3.53 6.34 1.93
N LEU A 10 -4.70 6.96 2.15
CA LEU A 10 -5.10 8.20 1.49
C LEU A 10 -4.18 9.36 1.87
N ALA A 11 -3.86 9.52 3.16
CA ALA A 11 -2.94 10.56 3.63
C ALA A 11 -1.54 10.44 3.02
N ARG A 12 -1.09 9.22 2.72
CA ARG A 12 0.20 8.95 2.05
C ARG A 12 0.12 9.12 0.53
N LEU A 13 -1.01 8.82 -0.11
CA LEU A 13 -1.19 8.97 -1.55
C LEU A 13 -1.31 10.45 -1.96
N ARG A 14 -2.02 11.28 -1.18
CA ARG A 14 -2.28 12.69 -1.49
C ARG A 14 -1.02 13.51 -1.83
N PRO A 15 0.06 13.50 -1.02
CA PRO A 15 1.28 14.23 -1.39
C PRO A 15 1.97 13.65 -2.64
N MET A 16 1.82 12.36 -2.94
CA MET A 16 2.39 11.77 -4.15
C MET A 16 1.72 12.27 -5.43
N VAL A 17 0.46 12.69 -5.32
CA VAL A 17 -0.33 13.22 -6.45
C VAL A 17 -0.48 14.74 -6.41
N ASP A 18 0.26 15.42 -5.53
CA ASP A 18 0.21 16.89 -5.36
C ASP A 18 -1.23 17.40 -5.15
N ASP A 19 -1.99 16.71 -4.30
CA ASP A 19 -3.36 17.05 -3.92
C ASP A 19 -3.51 16.95 -2.39
N ALA A 20 -2.88 17.90 -1.67
CA ALA A 20 -2.90 17.93 -0.21
C ALA A 20 -4.30 18.11 0.39
N GLY A 21 -5.26 18.60 -0.40
CA GLY A 21 -6.68 18.71 -0.08
C GLY A 21 -7.52 17.76 -0.94
N THR A 22 -8.78 18.13 -1.15
CA THR A 22 -9.72 17.41 -2.01
C THR A 22 -10.05 18.19 -3.28
N ALA A 23 -9.11 19.03 -3.74
CA ALA A 23 -9.35 19.96 -4.85
C ALA A 23 -9.42 19.26 -6.21
N ILE A 24 -8.73 18.13 -6.36
CA ILE A 24 -8.63 17.40 -7.62
C ILE A 24 -9.32 16.05 -7.50
N PHE A 25 -9.04 15.32 -6.43
CA PHE A 25 -9.60 13.99 -6.16
C PHE A 25 -10.30 13.97 -4.80
N SER A 26 -11.51 13.49 -4.75
CA SER A 26 -12.18 13.13 -3.51
C SER A 26 -11.54 11.89 -2.88
N ASP A 27 -11.79 11.65 -1.58
CA ASP A 27 -11.33 10.43 -0.91
C ASP A 27 -11.92 9.17 -1.53
N ASP A 28 -13.16 9.22 -2.01
CA ASP A 28 -13.83 8.09 -2.65
C ASP A 28 -13.19 7.73 -4.02
N GLU A 29 -12.76 8.75 -4.78
CA GLU A 29 -12.05 8.54 -6.05
C GLU A 29 -10.68 7.93 -5.79
N LEU A 30 -9.89 8.48 -4.86
CA LEU A 30 -8.59 7.93 -4.50
C LEU A 30 -8.70 6.51 -3.95
N GLN A 31 -9.71 6.23 -3.12
CA GLN A 31 -9.96 4.87 -2.65
C GLN A 31 -10.29 3.93 -3.81
N THR A 32 -11.12 4.36 -4.75
CA THR A 32 -11.47 3.56 -5.93
C THR A 32 -10.21 3.21 -6.73
N ILE A 33 -9.30 4.17 -6.94
CA ILE A 33 -8.03 3.94 -7.62
C ILE A 33 -7.16 2.96 -6.82
N LEU A 34 -7.05 3.14 -5.50
CA LEU A 34 -6.32 2.23 -4.62
C LEU A 34 -6.90 0.80 -4.70
N ASP A 35 -8.21 0.66 -4.70
CA ASP A 35 -8.87 -0.65 -4.78
C ASP A 35 -8.57 -1.40 -6.09
N THR A 36 -8.23 -0.71 -7.18
CA THR A 36 -7.73 -1.35 -8.41
C THR A 36 -6.30 -1.88 -8.27
N ARG A 37 -5.55 -1.37 -7.29
CA ARG A 37 -4.12 -1.64 -7.06
C ARG A 37 -3.85 -2.45 -5.80
N LYS A 38 -4.91 -2.99 -5.18
CA LYS A 38 -4.77 -3.87 -4.02
C LYS A 38 -4.35 -5.28 -4.44
N GLN A 39 -3.57 -5.89 -3.57
CA GLN A 39 -3.22 -7.30 -3.65
C GLN A 39 -3.52 -8.01 -2.34
N ARG A 40 -4.02 -9.23 -2.44
CA ARG A 40 -4.24 -10.06 -1.26
C ARG A 40 -2.94 -10.74 -0.85
N VAL A 41 -2.51 -10.48 0.36
CA VAL A 41 -1.49 -11.25 1.06
C VAL A 41 -2.21 -12.37 1.79
N TYR A 42 -1.80 -13.61 1.58
CA TYR A 42 -2.46 -14.75 2.20
C TYR A 42 -1.44 -15.71 2.81
N LYS A 43 -1.50 -15.88 4.12
CA LYS A 43 -0.60 -16.74 4.90
C LYS A 43 0.88 -16.51 4.57
N GLU A 44 1.27 -15.26 4.45
CA GLU A 44 2.68 -14.89 4.32
C GLU A 44 3.38 -15.20 5.64
N ARG A 45 4.46 -15.96 5.59
CA ARG A 45 5.30 -16.20 6.76
C ARG A 45 6.07 -14.93 7.08
N LEU A 46 5.89 -14.41 8.28
CA LEU A 46 6.62 -13.26 8.78
C LEU A 46 8.07 -13.65 9.10
N GLN A 47 8.99 -12.74 8.80
CA GLN A 47 10.39 -12.85 9.19
C GLN A 47 10.57 -12.21 10.56
N TYR A 48 11.09 -12.94 11.53
CA TYR A 48 11.39 -12.37 12.83
C TYR A 48 12.82 -11.80 12.87
N GLU A 49 12.99 -10.73 13.61
CA GLU A 49 14.28 -10.18 13.99
C GLU A 49 14.59 -10.59 15.43
N VAL A 50 15.82 -11.09 15.63
CA VAL A 50 16.27 -11.46 16.97
C VAL A 50 16.87 -10.23 17.61
N THR A 51 16.23 -9.74 18.66
CA THR A 51 16.75 -8.66 19.50
C THR A 51 17.38 -9.27 20.75
N SER A 52 18.37 -8.57 21.32
CA SER A 52 19.01 -8.99 22.56
C SER A 52 18.50 -8.13 23.71
N THR A 53 18.00 -8.75 24.76
CA THR A 53 17.76 -8.04 26.01
C THR A 53 19.10 -7.63 26.63
N GLY A 54 19.11 -6.58 27.47
CA GLY A 54 20.30 -6.16 28.20
C GLY A 54 20.99 -7.24 29.06
N ALA A 55 20.33 -8.38 29.25
CA ALA A 55 20.84 -9.60 29.91
C ALA A 55 21.43 -10.63 28.91
N GLY A 56 21.46 -10.32 27.62
CA GLY A 56 22.01 -11.21 26.59
C GLY A 56 21.08 -12.34 26.14
N ALA A 57 19.84 -12.40 26.62
CA ALA A 57 18.84 -13.37 26.14
C ALA A 57 18.29 -12.93 24.76
N ALA A 58 18.09 -13.90 23.88
CA ALA A 58 17.42 -13.66 22.59
C ALA A 58 15.93 -13.39 22.82
N GLU A 59 15.40 -12.36 22.15
CA GLU A 59 14.00 -11.97 22.21
C GLU A 59 13.42 -11.90 20.78
N TYR A 60 12.20 -12.41 20.60
CA TYR A 60 11.52 -12.54 19.31
C TYR A 60 10.19 -11.78 19.36
N THR A 61 10.28 -10.46 19.45
CA THR A 61 9.11 -9.57 19.49
C THR A 61 8.88 -8.82 18.18
N LEU A 62 9.90 -8.69 17.33
CA LEU A 62 9.85 -7.93 16.10
C LEU A 62 9.73 -8.84 14.89
N TYR A 63 8.71 -8.58 14.05
CA TYR A 63 8.41 -9.34 12.84
C TYR A 63 8.23 -8.42 11.64
N HIS A 64 8.65 -8.88 10.45
CA HIS A 64 8.60 -8.13 9.22
C HIS A 64 7.83 -8.90 8.15
N SER A 65 6.95 -8.21 7.44
CA SER A 65 6.37 -8.65 6.19
C SER A 65 7.22 -8.20 5.00
N HIS A 66 7.17 -8.92 3.88
CA HIS A 66 7.76 -8.47 2.62
C HIS A 66 6.94 -7.37 1.95
N PHE A 67 5.73 -7.13 2.41
CA PHE A 67 4.84 -6.10 1.90
C PHE A 67 4.68 -5.00 2.95
N GLY A 68 4.27 -3.82 2.47
CA GLY A 68 3.83 -2.70 3.29
C GLY A 68 2.52 -2.13 2.77
N ASN A 69 2.17 -0.95 3.23
CA ASN A 69 0.95 -0.25 2.82
C ASN A 69 -0.31 -1.10 3.02
N TYR A 70 -0.45 -1.68 4.20
CA TYR A 70 -1.62 -2.47 4.56
C TYR A 70 -2.82 -1.59 4.90
N GLU A 71 -4.01 -2.10 4.61
CA GLU A 71 -5.26 -1.50 5.09
C GLU A 71 -5.39 -1.73 6.59
N GLU A 72 -5.66 -0.66 7.33
CA GLU A 72 -5.92 -0.72 8.76
C GLU A 72 -7.34 -1.20 9.02
N GLY A 73 -7.54 -1.75 10.20
CA GLY A 73 -8.87 -2.19 10.63
C GLY A 73 -8.98 -3.69 10.75
N GLY A 74 -9.61 -4.11 11.78
CA GLY A 74 -9.94 -5.43 12.29
C GLY A 74 -9.53 -6.68 11.51
N THR A 75 -9.81 -7.81 12.05
CA THR A 75 -9.41 -9.15 11.53
C THR A 75 -9.85 -9.47 10.09
N VAL A 76 -10.69 -8.64 9.49
CA VAL A 76 -11.12 -8.79 8.09
C VAL A 76 -10.07 -8.31 7.09
N TYR A 77 -9.35 -7.23 7.44
CA TYR A 77 -8.40 -6.56 6.54
C TYR A 77 -6.94 -6.86 6.86
N PHE A 78 -6.65 -7.15 8.13
CA PHE A 78 -5.31 -7.49 8.61
C PHE A 78 -5.40 -8.50 9.75
N GLN A 79 -4.73 -9.64 9.60
CA GLN A 79 -4.82 -10.75 10.54
C GLN A 79 -3.48 -11.45 10.69
N ILE A 80 -3.10 -11.71 11.93
CA ILE A 80 -1.93 -12.52 12.27
C ILE A 80 -2.41 -13.83 12.90
N ALA A 81 -1.82 -14.94 12.48
CA ALA A 81 -2.10 -16.26 13.03
C ALA A 81 -0.80 -17.04 13.23
N ASP A 82 -0.82 -18.02 14.11
CA ASP A 82 0.26 -19.00 14.26
C ASP A 82 0.18 -20.10 13.18
N SER A 83 1.11 -21.05 13.23
CA SER A 83 1.17 -22.19 12.30
C SER A 83 -0.05 -23.12 12.42
N GLY A 84 -0.73 -23.15 13.54
CA GLY A 84 -1.98 -23.90 13.75
C GLY A 84 -3.22 -23.17 13.24
N GLY A 85 -3.07 -21.92 12.80
CA GLY A 85 -4.18 -21.08 12.34
C GLY A 85 -4.91 -20.34 13.46
N LEU A 86 -4.39 -20.40 14.70
CA LEU A 86 -4.94 -19.63 15.81
C LEU A 86 -4.63 -18.15 15.61
N GLN A 87 -5.68 -17.36 15.53
CA GLN A 87 -5.58 -15.90 15.32
C GLN A 87 -5.09 -15.21 16.59
N ARG A 88 -4.19 -14.24 16.44
CA ARG A 88 -3.75 -13.35 17.50
C ARG A 88 -4.77 -12.22 17.66
N GLY A 89 -5.06 -11.86 18.90
CA GLY A 89 -5.89 -10.69 19.21
C GLY A 89 -5.17 -9.39 18.87
N THR A 90 -5.91 -8.34 18.55
CA THR A 90 -5.32 -7.01 18.26
C THR A 90 -4.60 -6.39 19.45
N ALA A 91 -4.87 -6.86 20.68
CA ALA A 91 -4.15 -6.45 21.88
C ALA A 91 -2.78 -7.15 22.03
N ASP A 92 -2.51 -8.21 21.27
CA ASP A 92 -1.29 -9.00 21.38
C ASP A 92 -0.13 -8.41 20.56
N TYR A 93 -0.39 -7.41 19.71
CA TYR A 93 0.62 -6.82 18.83
C TYR A 93 0.28 -5.38 18.45
N ASP A 94 1.32 -4.63 18.09
CA ASP A 94 1.24 -3.32 17.43
C ASP A 94 1.76 -3.43 16.00
N VAL A 95 1.23 -2.60 15.06
CA VAL A 95 1.53 -2.70 13.62
C VAL A 95 1.88 -1.35 13.04
N ASP A 96 3.06 -1.26 12.42
CA ASP A 96 3.34 -0.25 11.41
C ASP A 96 2.82 -0.75 10.05
N TYR A 97 1.58 -0.41 9.73
CA TYR A 97 0.91 -0.78 8.47
C TYR A 97 1.63 -0.25 7.23
N ALA A 98 2.34 0.86 7.37
CA ALA A 98 3.06 1.49 6.28
C ALA A 98 4.26 0.66 5.82
N ASN A 99 5.02 0.12 6.76
CA ASN A 99 6.24 -0.63 6.52
C ASN A 99 6.07 -2.14 6.67
N GLY A 100 4.92 -2.60 7.16
CA GLY A 100 4.67 -4.02 7.40
C GLY A 100 5.48 -4.59 8.56
N VAL A 101 5.72 -3.75 9.58
CA VAL A 101 6.44 -4.15 10.80
C VAL A 101 5.45 -4.43 11.90
N ILE A 102 5.59 -5.57 12.56
CA ILE A 102 4.72 -6.04 13.63
C ILE A 102 5.55 -6.21 14.89
N THR A 103 5.14 -5.53 15.96
CA THR A 103 5.76 -5.67 17.28
C THR A 103 4.83 -6.45 18.20
N MET A 104 5.22 -7.64 18.61
CA MET A 104 4.46 -8.48 19.54
C MET A 104 4.59 -7.95 20.97
N ALA A 105 3.49 -7.95 21.71
CA ALA A 105 3.47 -7.54 23.12
C ALA A 105 4.28 -8.48 24.06
N ALA A 106 4.49 -9.72 23.63
CA ALA A 106 5.27 -10.71 24.36
C ALA A 106 6.23 -11.47 23.44
N ASP A 107 7.33 -11.98 24.00
CA ASP A 107 8.29 -12.83 23.28
C ASP A 107 7.59 -14.08 22.74
N GLN A 108 7.73 -14.30 21.43
CA GLN A 108 7.14 -15.44 20.72
C GLN A 108 8.08 -16.64 20.64
N HIS A 109 9.27 -16.57 21.24
CA HIS A 109 10.27 -17.64 21.26
C HIS A 109 10.58 -18.23 19.88
N GLY A 110 10.60 -17.38 18.83
CA GLY A 110 10.86 -17.80 17.45
C GLY A 110 9.70 -18.55 16.77
N THR A 111 8.49 -18.49 17.35
CA THR A 111 7.29 -19.08 16.74
C THR A 111 7.03 -18.48 15.36
N ALA A 112 6.75 -19.33 14.36
CA ALA A 112 6.38 -18.86 13.02
C ALA A 112 5.00 -18.23 13.06
N LEU A 113 4.93 -16.98 12.68
CA LEU A 113 3.70 -16.21 12.51
C LEU A 113 3.41 -15.98 11.04
N TYR A 114 2.12 -15.94 10.71
CA TYR A 114 1.61 -15.78 9.36
C TYR A 114 0.64 -14.61 9.28
N LEU A 115 0.84 -13.78 8.24
CA LEU A 115 0.01 -12.61 7.98
C LEU A 115 -0.95 -12.89 6.83
N SER A 116 -2.18 -12.45 6.98
CA SER A 116 -3.16 -12.36 5.91
C SER A 116 -3.80 -10.97 5.93
N GLY A 117 -3.85 -10.32 4.75
CA GLY A 117 -4.37 -8.95 4.69
C GLY A 117 -4.45 -8.41 3.26
N TRP A 118 -4.69 -7.11 3.15
CA TRP A 118 -4.68 -6.37 1.90
C TRP A 118 -3.54 -5.36 1.91
N SER A 119 -2.63 -5.48 0.96
CA SER A 119 -1.54 -4.53 0.70
C SER A 119 -1.86 -3.72 -0.56
N TYR A 120 -1.43 -2.46 -0.61
CA TYR A 120 -1.75 -1.51 -1.68
C TYR A 120 -0.50 -0.98 -2.36
N ASP A 121 -0.53 -0.93 -3.69
CA ASP A 121 0.52 -0.30 -4.49
C ASP A 121 0.25 1.21 -4.64
N LEU A 122 0.77 1.99 -3.69
CA LEU A 122 0.63 3.45 -3.71
C LEU A 122 1.29 4.07 -4.95
N SER A 123 2.41 3.53 -5.42
CA SER A 123 3.09 4.05 -6.61
C SER A 123 2.24 3.82 -7.86
N GLY A 124 1.68 2.62 -8.03
CA GLY A 124 0.77 2.34 -9.12
C GLY A 124 -0.49 3.20 -9.09
N ALA A 125 -1.04 3.47 -7.89
CA ALA A 125 -2.18 4.36 -7.72
C ALA A 125 -1.81 5.82 -8.07
N ALA A 126 -0.65 6.32 -7.61
CA ALA A 126 -0.18 7.65 -7.94
C ALA A 126 0.04 7.83 -9.45
N SER A 127 0.61 6.82 -10.13
CA SER A 127 0.75 6.83 -11.59
C SER A 127 -0.60 6.99 -12.29
N GLU A 128 -1.62 6.26 -11.85
CA GLU A 128 -2.97 6.34 -12.41
C GLU A 128 -3.61 7.72 -12.17
N CYS A 129 -3.46 8.28 -10.97
CA CYS A 129 -3.92 9.64 -10.66
C CYS A 129 -3.27 10.68 -11.59
N TRP A 130 -1.95 10.59 -11.83
CA TRP A 130 -1.26 11.51 -12.73
C TRP A 130 -1.73 11.38 -14.18
N MET A 131 -2.05 10.16 -14.65
CA MET A 131 -2.66 9.96 -15.98
C MET A 131 -4.05 10.59 -16.07
N GLN A 132 -4.88 10.47 -15.03
CA GLN A 132 -6.18 11.12 -14.99
C GLN A 132 -6.04 12.64 -14.98
N ARG A 133 -5.05 13.21 -14.24
CA ARG A 133 -4.73 14.64 -14.31
C ARG A 133 -4.32 15.08 -15.71
N ALA A 134 -3.47 14.31 -16.40
CA ALA A 134 -3.10 14.58 -17.78
C ALA A 134 -4.33 14.64 -18.71
N ALA A 135 -5.27 13.70 -18.56
CA ALA A 135 -6.51 13.70 -19.31
C ALA A 135 -7.36 14.95 -19.05
N ILE A 136 -7.49 15.37 -17.78
CA ILE A 136 -8.19 16.60 -17.39
C ILE A 136 -7.52 17.83 -18.03
N VAL A 137 -6.19 17.92 -17.95
CA VAL A 137 -5.41 19.04 -18.52
C VAL A 137 -5.55 19.10 -20.05
N SER A 138 -5.59 17.96 -20.72
CA SER A 138 -5.74 17.90 -22.18
C SER A 138 -7.03 18.52 -22.68
N SER A 139 -8.08 18.51 -21.85
CA SER A 139 -9.39 19.10 -22.16
C SER A 139 -9.52 20.60 -21.86
N ARG A 140 -8.54 21.20 -21.16
CA ARG A 140 -8.58 22.62 -20.77
C ARG A 140 -7.96 23.52 -21.83
N TYR A 141 -8.43 24.78 -21.89
CA TYR A 141 -7.84 25.82 -22.74
C TYR A 141 -6.57 26.39 -22.08
N ASN A 142 -5.67 26.96 -22.89
CA ASN A 142 -4.54 27.73 -22.41
C ASN A 142 -5.04 28.95 -21.62
N VAL A 143 -4.56 29.10 -20.37
CA VAL A 143 -4.90 30.27 -19.54
C VAL A 143 -3.68 31.17 -19.47
N ASN A 144 -3.86 32.44 -19.84
CA ASN A 144 -2.84 33.47 -19.72
C ASN A 144 -3.24 34.35 -18.51
N LEU A 145 -2.53 34.24 -17.41
CA LEU A 145 -2.73 35.00 -16.18
C LEU A 145 -1.46 35.80 -15.89
N ASP A 146 -1.55 37.13 -15.88
CA ASP A 146 -0.53 38.08 -15.43
C ASP A 146 0.90 37.82 -15.95
N GLY A 147 1.05 37.58 -17.25
CA GLY A 147 2.37 37.39 -17.89
C GLY A 147 2.99 36.01 -17.65
N HIS A 148 2.36 35.11 -16.90
CA HIS A 148 2.74 33.72 -16.77
C HIS A 148 1.94 32.84 -17.76
N ASN A 149 2.58 32.46 -18.85
CA ASN A 149 2.01 31.54 -19.83
C ASN A 149 2.30 30.09 -19.37
N LEU A 150 1.45 29.54 -18.52
CA LEU A 150 1.43 28.10 -18.25
C LEU A 150 0.84 27.41 -19.48
N SER A 151 1.73 27.00 -20.38
CA SER A 151 1.27 26.29 -21.58
C SER A 151 0.69 24.95 -21.14
N ARG A 152 -0.53 24.65 -21.62
CA ARG A 152 -1.19 23.35 -21.42
C ARG A 152 -0.25 22.19 -21.76
N ALA A 153 0.56 22.35 -22.80
CA ALA A 153 1.51 21.34 -23.25
C ALA A 153 2.57 21.01 -22.17
N GLN A 154 3.12 22.02 -21.51
CA GLN A 154 4.11 21.82 -20.44
C GLN A 154 3.49 21.12 -19.23
N TRP A 155 2.27 21.48 -18.86
CA TRP A 155 1.56 20.85 -17.75
C TRP A 155 1.18 19.41 -18.07
N PHE A 156 0.71 19.13 -19.27
CA PHE A 156 0.44 17.79 -19.74
C PHE A 156 1.71 16.92 -19.70
N GLU A 157 2.81 17.41 -20.26
CA GLU A 157 4.11 16.71 -20.26
C GLU A 157 4.61 16.44 -18.81
N HIS A 158 4.40 17.40 -17.90
CA HIS A 158 4.71 17.19 -16.49
C HIS A 158 3.89 16.03 -15.89
N CYS A 159 2.59 16.00 -16.12
CA CYS A 159 1.73 14.93 -15.63
C CYS A 159 2.14 13.55 -16.20
N GLU A 160 2.48 13.47 -17.48
CA GLU A 160 2.98 12.24 -18.09
C GLU A 160 4.30 11.79 -17.45
N LYS A 161 5.27 12.68 -17.29
CA LYS A 161 6.55 12.38 -16.62
C LYS A 161 6.37 11.89 -15.20
N MET A 162 5.45 12.50 -14.44
CA MET A 162 5.15 12.06 -13.09
C MET A 162 4.48 10.67 -13.08
N SER A 163 3.55 10.42 -14.00
CA SER A 163 2.94 9.11 -14.17
C SER A 163 3.98 8.03 -14.46
N GLU A 164 4.90 8.27 -15.41
CA GLU A 164 5.97 7.32 -15.72
C GLU A 164 6.91 7.08 -14.53
N LEU A 165 7.27 8.15 -13.80
CA LEU A 165 8.12 8.05 -12.61
C LEU A 165 7.52 7.08 -11.59
N TYR A 166 6.23 7.22 -11.31
CA TYR A 166 5.53 6.35 -10.36
C TYR A 166 5.26 4.96 -10.94
N ALA A 167 4.99 4.84 -12.25
CA ALA A 167 4.83 3.54 -12.91
C ALA A 167 6.07 2.65 -12.78
N ARG A 168 7.27 3.25 -12.85
CA ARG A 168 8.55 2.52 -12.68
C ARG A 168 8.76 2.01 -11.24
N ARG A 169 8.10 2.62 -10.26
CA ARG A 169 8.16 2.23 -8.83
C ARG A 169 7.01 1.31 -8.44
N ALA A 170 6.02 1.15 -9.32
CA ALA A 170 4.85 0.34 -9.08
C ALA A 170 5.22 -1.14 -8.92
N ILE A 171 4.51 -1.82 -8.03
CA ILE A 171 4.67 -3.26 -7.83
C ILE A 171 4.08 -3.97 -9.06
N PRO A 172 4.86 -4.80 -9.77
CA PRO A 172 4.33 -5.52 -10.91
C PRO A 172 3.18 -6.43 -10.49
N LYS A 173 2.03 -6.34 -11.16
CA LYS A 173 0.91 -7.25 -10.92
C LYS A 173 1.38 -8.68 -11.19
N ARG A 174 1.41 -9.52 -10.16
CA ARG A 174 1.64 -10.95 -10.34
C ARG A 174 0.41 -11.54 -11.04
N VAL A 175 0.54 -11.81 -12.32
CA VAL A 175 -0.42 -12.65 -13.03
C VAL A 175 -0.25 -14.06 -12.50
N ARG A 176 -1.20 -14.55 -11.69
CA ARG A 176 -1.29 -16.00 -11.40
C ARG A 176 -1.63 -16.67 -12.73
N MET A 177 -0.64 -17.25 -13.38
CA MET A 177 -0.93 -18.26 -14.38
C MET A 177 -1.60 -19.43 -13.64
N TRP A 178 -2.89 -19.59 -13.82
CA TRP A 178 -3.57 -20.82 -13.49
C TRP A 178 -3.02 -21.86 -14.46
N ASN A 179 -2.15 -22.71 -13.98
CA ASN A 179 -1.86 -23.96 -14.66
C ASN A 179 -3.13 -24.82 -14.51
N ASN A 180 -4.01 -24.72 -15.49
CA ASN A 180 -5.07 -25.71 -15.66
C ASN A 180 -4.37 -27.05 -15.81
N GLY A 181 -4.50 -27.91 -14.81
CA GLY A 181 -3.85 -29.20 -14.68
C GLY A 181 -3.98 -30.08 -15.95
N LEU A 182 -2.98 -29.96 -16.80
CA LEU A 182 -2.77 -30.78 -17.99
C LEU A 182 -1.49 -31.62 -17.82
N PHE A 183 -1.20 -32.07 -16.60
CA PHE A 183 -0.24 -33.14 -16.35
C PHE A 183 -0.74 -34.07 -15.26
N GLU A 184 -1.90 -34.72 -15.51
CA GLU A 184 -2.16 -36.04 -14.99
C GLU A 184 -1.82 -37.03 -16.11
N ARG A 185 -0.63 -37.63 -16.02
CA ARG A 185 -0.33 -38.97 -16.51
C ARG A 185 0.71 -39.61 -15.62
#